data_77ff47e4984105fe8b4f2f4345f0beb5
#
_entry.id   77ff47e4984105fe8b4f2f4345f0beb5
#
_cell.length_a   1.000
_cell.length_b   1.000
_cell.length_c   1.000
_cell.angle_alpha   90.00
_cell.angle_beta   90.00
_cell.angle_gamma   90.00
#
_symmetry.space_group_name_H-M   'P 1'
#
loop_
_entity.id
_entity.type
_entity.pdbx_description
1 polymer ?
#
loop_
_entity_poly.entity_id
_entity_poly.type
_entity_poly.pdbx_seq_one_letter_code
_entity_poly.pdbx_strand_id
1 'polypeptide(L)'
;MRISSELRALRADPAAQRQLQDNVQAAKRSWLGQERVALMFRDLEQFAKGAELQACPALEHVFTAPGIAASVTEGLLAELLPAMRANNFAHPPFPYQYSDGLAIMELAAVGNVRLSLMMLEGDALHERGEARSISFADCERHEVIVAGKASARIVRRTGPDNGPARLDFEPVELVPGAILSIDGPYSTRLVDHVPSRLVTLRLTRVPVLPEPSREYRLSDGVLVHQSSGDRDESRAELAMALLGKMGRKDAAPVLARMALSGSDNFRWQAIRECLALDAAEGFRVLTHVSRDMEDTLAAPAGALRAQLLESYPQLETVECPA
;
A
#
# COMPACT_ATOMS: atom_id res chain seq x y z
N MET A 1 -11.01 -26.92 18.60
CA MET A 1 -11.51 -25.54 18.85
C MET A 1 -13.01 -25.63 19.13
N ARG A 2 -13.49 -25.26 20.32
CA ARG A 2 -14.94 -25.28 20.65
C ARG A 2 -15.55 -23.96 20.20
N ILE A 3 -16.50 -24.00 19.28
CA ILE A 3 -17.28 -22.83 18.86
C ILE A 3 -18.18 -22.43 20.04
N SER A 4 -18.19 -21.16 20.45
CA SER A 4 -19.07 -20.68 21.53
C SER A 4 -20.54 -20.91 21.18
N SER A 5 -21.39 -21.12 22.22
CA SER A 5 -22.84 -21.28 22.03
C SER A 5 -23.48 -20.07 21.36
N GLU A 6 -23.01 -18.86 21.68
CA GLU A 6 -23.46 -17.60 21.13
C GLU A 6 -23.15 -17.49 19.64
N LEU A 7 -21.92 -17.86 19.21
CA LEU A 7 -21.57 -17.87 17.79
C LEU A 7 -22.37 -18.90 17.02
N ARG A 8 -22.69 -20.05 17.65
CA ARG A 8 -23.53 -21.07 17.03
C ARG A 8 -24.97 -20.57 16.86
N ALA A 9 -25.53 -19.89 17.88
CA ALA A 9 -26.85 -19.29 17.80
C ALA A 9 -26.91 -18.22 16.70
N LEU A 10 -25.94 -17.32 16.65
CA LEU A 10 -25.86 -16.29 15.59
C LEU A 10 -25.74 -16.90 14.19
N ARG A 11 -24.97 -17.97 14.02
CA ARG A 11 -24.88 -18.68 12.73
C ARG A 11 -26.18 -19.29 12.27
N ALA A 12 -27.03 -19.70 13.20
CA ALA A 12 -28.33 -20.32 12.92
C ALA A 12 -29.46 -19.29 12.69
N ASP A 13 -29.21 -18.01 12.96
CA ASP A 13 -30.22 -16.95 12.86
C ASP A 13 -29.79 -15.84 11.85
N PRO A 14 -30.20 -15.95 10.58
CA PRO A 14 -29.91 -14.91 9.58
C PRO A 14 -30.56 -13.55 9.89
N ALA A 15 -31.64 -13.50 10.68
CA ALA A 15 -32.27 -12.25 11.06
C ALA A 15 -31.42 -11.51 12.07
N ALA A 16 -30.90 -12.20 13.09
CA ALA A 16 -29.95 -11.64 14.06
C ALA A 16 -28.65 -11.17 13.38
N GLN A 17 -28.14 -11.91 12.40
CA GLN A 17 -26.96 -11.47 11.62
C GLN A 17 -27.23 -10.17 10.87
N ARG A 18 -28.37 -10.07 10.16
CA ARG A 18 -28.75 -8.84 9.45
C ARG A 18 -28.93 -7.68 10.41
N GLN A 19 -29.67 -7.86 11.51
CA GLN A 19 -29.88 -6.81 12.51
C GLN A 19 -28.56 -6.27 13.08
N LEU A 20 -27.60 -7.13 13.35
CA LEU A 20 -26.27 -6.75 13.81
C LEU A 20 -25.54 -5.90 12.76
N GLN A 21 -25.56 -6.32 11.50
CA GLN A 21 -24.95 -5.59 10.40
C GLN A 21 -25.65 -4.25 10.17
N ASP A 22 -26.98 -4.21 10.24
CA ASP A 22 -27.76 -2.99 10.06
C ASP A 22 -27.47 -1.95 11.15
N ASN A 23 -27.27 -2.37 12.40
CA ASN A 23 -26.91 -1.50 13.51
C ASN A 23 -25.57 -0.78 13.27
N VAL A 24 -24.52 -1.53 12.90
CA VAL A 24 -23.20 -0.92 12.65
C VAL A 24 -23.19 -0.08 11.37
N GLN A 25 -23.98 -0.45 10.36
CA GLN A 25 -24.18 0.38 9.15
C GLN A 25 -24.98 1.65 9.44
N ALA A 26 -25.94 1.61 10.36
CA ALA A 26 -26.65 2.79 10.82
C ALA A 26 -25.70 3.77 11.54
N ALA A 27 -24.83 3.27 12.42
CA ALA A 27 -23.81 4.07 13.09
C ALA A 27 -22.85 4.73 12.08
N LYS A 28 -22.39 3.99 11.05
CA LYS A 28 -21.61 4.57 9.95
C LYS A 28 -22.36 5.69 9.23
N ARG A 29 -23.64 5.47 8.88
CA ARG A 29 -24.44 6.49 8.20
C ARG A 29 -24.65 7.73 9.08
N SER A 30 -24.87 7.56 10.40
CA SER A 30 -24.98 8.66 11.36
C SER A 30 -23.72 9.51 11.37
N TRP A 31 -22.54 8.88 11.48
CA TRP A 31 -21.27 9.61 11.43
C TRP A 31 -21.04 10.32 10.10
N LEU A 32 -21.29 9.67 8.95
CA LEU A 32 -21.18 10.28 7.62
C LEU A 32 -22.15 11.44 7.41
N GLY A 33 -23.30 11.44 8.11
CA GLY A 33 -24.29 12.51 8.09
C GLY A 33 -23.92 13.74 8.92
N GLN A 34 -22.90 13.67 9.78
CA GLN A 34 -22.42 14.85 10.51
C GLN A 34 -21.88 15.89 9.52
N GLU A 35 -22.28 17.14 9.66
CA GLU A 35 -22.00 18.21 8.69
C GLU A 35 -20.49 18.30 8.33
N ARG A 36 -19.64 18.34 9.34
CA ARG A 36 -18.18 18.38 9.15
C ARG A 36 -17.66 17.19 8.37
N VAL A 37 -18.15 15.99 8.68
CA VAL A 37 -17.73 14.74 8.02
C VAL A 37 -18.23 14.74 6.57
N ALA A 38 -19.47 15.11 6.33
CA ALA A 38 -20.03 15.20 4.99
C ALA A 38 -19.28 16.19 4.09
N LEU A 39 -18.87 17.35 4.64
CA LEU A 39 -18.02 18.32 3.93
C LEU A 39 -16.62 17.75 3.63
N MET A 40 -16.00 17.13 4.61
CA MET A 40 -14.69 16.46 4.44
C MET A 40 -14.73 15.39 3.34
N PHE A 41 -15.77 14.55 3.29
CA PHE A 41 -15.91 13.55 2.24
C PHE A 41 -16.18 14.14 0.85
N ARG A 42 -16.90 15.25 0.76
CA ARG A 42 -17.07 15.99 -0.50
C ARG A 42 -15.72 16.51 -1.01
N ASP A 43 -14.93 17.10 -0.12
CA ASP A 43 -13.59 17.59 -0.45
C ASP A 43 -12.63 16.45 -0.83
N LEU A 44 -12.78 15.28 -0.18
CA LEU A 44 -12.02 14.09 -0.54
C LEU A 44 -12.24 13.66 -2.00
N GLU A 45 -13.47 13.79 -2.51
CA GLU A 45 -13.78 13.53 -3.91
C GLU A 45 -13.12 14.56 -4.86
N GLN A 46 -13.02 15.83 -4.45
CA GLN A 46 -12.33 16.86 -5.23
C GLN A 46 -10.81 16.61 -5.22
N PHE A 47 -10.27 16.28 -4.06
CA PHE A 47 -8.86 15.91 -3.91
C PHE A 47 -8.49 14.68 -4.77
N ALA A 48 -9.38 13.69 -4.84
CA ALA A 48 -9.19 12.52 -5.71
C ALA A 48 -9.23 12.84 -7.21
N LYS A 49 -9.86 13.95 -7.61
CA LYS A 49 -9.87 14.45 -8.99
C LYS A 49 -8.61 15.28 -9.33
N GLY A 50 -7.67 15.41 -8.38
CA GLY A 50 -6.41 16.11 -8.60
C GLY A 50 -6.36 17.53 -8.02
N ALA A 51 -7.38 17.98 -7.29
CA ALA A 51 -7.30 19.25 -6.58
C ALA A 51 -6.18 19.22 -5.52
N GLU A 52 -5.53 20.36 -5.30
CA GLU A 52 -4.59 20.51 -4.19
C GLU A 52 -5.33 20.50 -2.84
N LEU A 53 -4.65 20.09 -1.75
CA LEU A 53 -5.28 20.03 -0.44
C LEU A 53 -5.84 21.38 0.01
N GLN A 54 -5.12 22.48 -0.31
CA GLN A 54 -5.54 23.86 -0.02
C GLN A 54 -6.83 24.29 -0.73
N ALA A 55 -7.17 23.62 -1.84
CA ALA A 55 -8.42 23.84 -2.55
C ALA A 55 -9.61 23.00 -1.97
N CYS A 56 -9.34 22.21 -0.92
CA CYS A 56 -10.27 21.31 -0.25
C CYS A 56 -10.43 21.72 1.24
N PRO A 57 -11.09 22.85 1.56
CA PRO A 57 -10.96 23.52 2.86
C PRO A 57 -11.42 22.67 4.05
N ALA A 58 -12.48 21.87 3.93
CA ALA A 58 -12.94 21.01 5.00
C ALA A 58 -11.96 19.84 5.24
N LEU A 59 -11.38 19.28 4.18
CA LEU A 59 -10.36 18.25 4.25
C LEU A 59 -9.04 18.82 4.78
N GLU A 60 -8.58 19.95 4.22
CA GLU A 60 -7.38 20.65 4.69
C GLU A 60 -7.45 20.95 6.19
N HIS A 61 -8.59 21.46 6.66
CA HIS A 61 -8.78 21.79 8.06
C HIS A 61 -8.58 20.60 9.01
N VAL A 62 -8.94 19.40 8.57
CA VAL A 62 -8.71 18.16 9.35
C VAL A 62 -7.22 17.87 9.51
N PHE A 63 -6.39 18.18 8.49
CA PHE A 63 -4.97 17.87 8.45
C PHE A 63 -4.05 19.05 8.80
N THR A 64 -4.60 20.23 9.10
CA THR A 64 -3.80 21.42 9.43
C THR A 64 -4.19 22.07 10.76
N ALA A 65 -5.46 21.89 11.21
CA ALA A 65 -5.93 22.53 12.43
C ALA A 65 -5.86 21.58 13.64
N PRO A 66 -5.24 22.03 14.75
CA PRO A 66 -5.14 21.21 15.97
C PRO A 66 -6.51 20.73 16.47
N GLY A 67 -6.57 19.46 16.86
CA GLY A 67 -7.77 18.85 17.49
C GLY A 67 -8.92 18.46 16.55
N ILE A 68 -8.90 18.91 15.29
CA ILE A 68 -10.01 18.59 14.36
C ILE A 68 -10.01 17.11 13.96
N ALA A 69 -8.85 16.54 13.66
CA ALA A 69 -8.72 15.11 13.37
C ALA A 69 -9.17 14.25 14.57
N ALA A 70 -8.83 14.66 15.79
CA ALA A 70 -9.30 14.00 17.01
C ALA A 70 -10.82 14.07 17.12
N SER A 71 -11.42 15.24 16.94
CA SER A 71 -12.88 15.43 16.98
C SER A 71 -13.62 14.57 15.93
N VAL A 72 -13.11 14.47 14.70
CA VAL A 72 -13.67 13.60 13.65
C VAL A 72 -13.60 12.13 14.05
N THR A 73 -12.47 11.71 14.63
CA THR A 73 -12.27 10.32 15.09
C THR A 73 -13.11 10.00 16.32
N GLU A 74 -13.22 10.91 17.28
CA GLU A 74 -14.09 10.78 18.46
C GLU A 74 -15.56 10.68 18.05
N GLY A 75 -16.01 11.48 17.07
CA GLY A 75 -17.35 11.37 16.49
C GLY A 75 -17.63 9.99 15.89
N LEU A 76 -16.65 9.41 15.17
CA LEU A 76 -16.74 8.05 14.65
C LEU A 76 -16.88 7.04 15.78
N LEU A 77 -16.04 7.12 16.81
CA LEU A 77 -16.05 6.20 17.96
C LEU A 77 -17.34 6.34 18.76
N ALA A 78 -17.87 7.54 18.94
CA ALA A 78 -19.13 7.78 19.65
C ALA A 78 -20.32 7.06 18.98
N GLU A 79 -20.33 6.99 17.65
CA GLU A 79 -21.37 6.28 16.90
C GLU A 79 -21.14 4.76 16.88
N LEU A 80 -19.90 4.31 16.66
CA LEU A 80 -19.62 2.89 16.47
C LEU A 80 -19.57 2.09 17.78
N LEU A 81 -18.99 2.63 18.85
CA LEU A 81 -18.78 1.88 20.08
C LEU A 81 -20.06 1.34 20.71
N PRO A 82 -21.17 2.10 20.79
CA PRO A 82 -22.43 1.57 21.31
C PRO A 82 -22.95 0.40 20.47
N ALA A 83 -22.92 0.51 19.14
CA ALA A 83 -23.36 -0.53 18.23
C ALA A 83 -22.51 -1.80 18.33
N MET A 84 -21.19 -1.65 18.50
CA MET A 84 -20.28 -2.78 18.65
C MET A 84 -20.37 -3.43 20.04
N ARG A 85 -20.54 -2.64 21.11
CA ARG A 85 -20.71 -3.17 22.47
C ARG A 85 -22.04 -3.91 22.68
N ALA A 86 -23.06 -3.58 21.91
CA ALA A 86 -24.34 -4.27 21.95
C ALA A 86 -24.24 -5.74 21.49
N ASN A 87 -23.18 -6.10 20.76
CA ASN A 87 -22.95 -7.49 20.34
C ASN A 87 -21.44 -7.75 20.11
N ASN A 88 -20.91 -8.73 20.84
CA ASN A 88 -19.49 -9.12 20.77
C ASN A 88 -19.03 -9.64 19.40
N PHE A 89 -19.95 -9.93 18.49
CA PHE A 89 -19.64 -10.37 17.12
C PHE A 89 -19.79 -9.25 16.08
N ALA A 90 -20.06 -8.01 16.53
CA ALA A 90 -20.10 -6.87 15.62
C ALA A 90 -18.69 -6.56 15.07
N HIS A 91 -18.62 -6.30 13.78
CA HIS A 91 -17.40 -5.86 13.12
C HIS A 91 -17.55 -4.40 12.66
N PRO A 92 -16.47 -3.61 12.67
CA PRO A 92 -16.52 -2.26 12.11
C PRO A 92 -17.05 -2.29 10.68
N PRO A 93 -17.90 -1.34 10.27
CA PRO A 93 -18.49 -1.29 8.93
C PRO A 93 -17.53 -0.65 7.90
N PHE A 94 -16.25 -0.85 8.08
CA PHE A 94 -15.15 -0.39 7.24
C PHE A 94 -14.19 -1.53 6.97
N PRO A 95 -13.55 -1.58 5.79
CA PRO A 95 -12.44 -2.50 5.57
C PRO A 95 -11.38 -2.28 6.63
N TYR A 96 -10.94 -3.35 7.26
CA TYR A 96 -9.87 -3.28 8.25
C TYR A 96 -8.94 -4.49 8.14
N GLN A 97 -7.71 -4.28 8.53
CA GLN A 97 -6.70 -5.34 8.69
C GLN A 97 -5.95 -5.14 10.00
N TYR A 98 -5.49 -6.24 10.55
CA TYR A 98 -4.58 -6.26 11.68
C TYR A 98 -3.50 -7.30 11.42
N SER A 99 -2.25 -6.89 11.53
CA SER A 99 -1.08 -7.77 11.45
C SER A 99 0.05 -7.20 12.28
N ASP A 100 0.60 -8.03 13.13
CA ASP A 100 1.82 -7.73 13.89
C ASP A 100 1.79 -6.37 14.60
N GLY A 101 0.70 -6.05 15.29
CA GLY A 101 0.54 -4.80 16.04
C GLY A 101 0.20 -3.57 15.20
N LEU A 102 0.07 -3.71 13.88
CA LEU A 102 -0.44 -2.66 13.00
C LEU A 102 -1.89 -2.94 12.64
N ALA A 103 -2.80 -2.08 13.09
CA ALA A 103 -4.19 -2.06 12.64
C ALA A 103 -4.39 -0.90 11.66
N ILE A 104 -5.10 -1.18 10.57
CA ILE A 104 -5.50 -0.16 9.59
C ILE A 104 -6.99 -0.32 9.31
N MET A 105 -7.75 0.76 9.49
CA MET A 105 -9.16 0.82 9.13
C MET A 105 -9.32 1.87 8.02
N GLU A 106 -9.77 1.45 6.85
CA GLU A 106 -9.98 2.33 5.69
C GLU A 106 -11.34 3.00 5.81
N LEU A 107 -11.35 4.29 6.15
CA LEU A 107 -12.56 5.09 6.31
C LEU A 107 -13.17 5.47 4.96
N ALA A 108 -12.32 5.71 3.96
CA ALA A 108 -12.71 5.99 2.59
C ALA A 108 -11.64 5.55 1.58
N ALA A 109 -12.12 5.17 0.39
CA ALA A 109 -11.31 4.93 -0.79
C ALA A 109 -12.02 5.58 -1.99
N VAL A 110 -11.40 6.59 -2.59
CA VAL A 110 -11.92 7.32 -3.76
C VAL A 110 -10.81 7.41 -4.80
N GLY A 111 -10.94 6.68 -5.89
CA GLY A 111 -9.89 6.61 -6.91
C GLY A 111 -8.54 6.19 -6.30
N ASN A 112 -7.54 7.04 -6.47
CA ASN A 112 -6.18 6.87 -5.97
C ASN A 112 -5.97 7.45 -4.55
N VAL A 113 -7.03 7.95 -3.89
CA VAL A 113 -6.98 8.53 -2.55
C VAL A 113 -7.53 7.56 -1.52
N ARG A 114 -6.89 7.50 -0.36
CA ARG A 114 -7.30 6.72 0.82
C ARG A 114 -7.28 7.59 2.06
N LEU A 115 -8.35 7.51 2.85
CA LEU A 115 -8.42 8.04 4.20
C LEU A 115 -8.46 6.86 5.18
N SER A 116 -7.51 6.78 6.10
CA SER A 116 -7.36 5.64 7.00
C SER A 116 -7.11 6.07 8.43
N LEU A 117 -7.68 5.32 9.36
CA LEU A 117 -7.28 5.36 10.77
C LEU A 117 -6.32 4.20 11.03
N MET A 118 -5.14 4.51 11.52
CA MET A 118 -4.07 3.54 11.79
C MET A 118 -3.77 3.50 13.27
N MET A 119 -3.49 2.31 13.79
CA MET A 119 -3.00 2.11 15.14
C MET A 119 -1.75 1.23 15.10
N LEU A 120 -0.71 1.66 15.79
CA LEU A 120 0.52 0.91 15.99
C LEU A 120 0.68 0.59 17.47
N GLU A 121 0.88 -0.68 17.80
CA GLU A 121 1.09 -1.17 19.15
C GLU A 121 2.59 -1.25 19.48
N GLY A 122 2.97 -0.70 20.65
CA GLY A 122 4.35 -0.62 21.09
C GLY A 122 4.99 -1.98 21.37
N ASP A 123 4.25 -2.88 22.01
CA ASP A 123 4.75 -4.22 22.34
C ASP A 123 5.12 -5.01 21.07
N ALA A 124 4.26 -4.98 20.06
CA ALA A 124 4.53 -5.65 18.79
C ALA A 124 5.70 -5.01 18.02
N LEU A 125 5.85 -3.68 18.10
CA LEU A 125 7.01 -2.99 17.52
C LEU A 125 8.31 -3.39 18.24
N HIS A 126 8.27 -3.50 19.55
CA HIS A 126 9.42 -3.92 20.36
C HIS A 126 9.84 -5.38 20.05
N GLU A 127 8.87 -6.27 19.89
CA GLU A 127 9.11 -7.68 19.52
C GLU A 127 9.76 -7.84 18.13
N ARG A 128 9.48 -6.95 17.20
CA ARG A 128 10.12 -6.93 15.86
C ARG A 128 11.60 -6.55 15.91
N GLY A 129 12.03 -5.86 16.96
CA GLY A 129 13.36 -5.28 17.06
C GLY A 129 13.57 -4.07 16.16
N GLU A 130 14.84 -3.64 16.04
CA GLU A 130 15.20 -2.47 15.25
C GLU A 130 14.96 -2.69 13.76
N ALA A 131 14.40 -1.68 13.10
CA ALA A 131 14.24 -1.68 11.65
C ALA A 131 15.62 -1.74 10.97
N ARG A 132 15.76 -2.60 9.97
CA ARG A 132 17.00 -2.76 9.18
C ARG A 132 16.93 -2.06 7.84
N SER A 133 15.73 -1.75 7.38
CA SER A 133 15.45 -1.12 6.10
C SER A 133 14.27 -0.16 6.21
N ILE A 134 14.12 0.69 5.22
CA ILE A 134 13.04 1.66 5.14
C ILE A 134 12.56 1.81 3.70
N SER A 135 11.22 1.84 3.53
CA SER A 135 10.59 1.97 2.22
C SER A 135 10.18 3.41 1.93
N PHE A 136 10.39 3.80 0.68
CA PHE A 136 9.91 5.06 0.10
C PHE A 136 8.91 4.72 -1.00
N ALA A 137 7.72 5.30 -0.90
CA ALA A 137 6.65 5.12 -1.87
C ALA A 137 6.28 6.47 -2.48
N ASP A 138 6.01 6.49 -3.77
CA ASP A 138 5.55 7.68 -4.47
C ASP A 138 4.09 7.95 -4.10
N CYS A 139 3.90 8.79 -3.08
CA CYS A 139 2.59 9.21 -2.61
C CYS A 139 2.68 10.53 -1.85
N GLU A 140 1.70 11.38 -2.02
CA GLU A 140 1.42 12.47 -1.12
C GLU A 140 0.72 11.93 0.13
N ARG A 141 1.24 12.26 1.32
CA ARG A 141 0.72 11.75 2.58
C ARG A 141 0.61 12.84 3.62
N HIS A 142 -0.58 12.97 4.18
CA HIS A 142 -0.85 13.84 5.33
C HIS A 142 -1.27 12.99 6.52
N GLU A 143 -0.66 13.24 7.67
CA GLU A 143 -0.90 12.49 8.89
C GLU A 143 -1.15 13.43 10.06
N VAL A 144 -2.12 13.09 10.91
CA VAL A 144 -2.33 13.73 12.20
C VAL A 144 -2.34 12.68 13.29
N ILE A 145 -1.56 12.89 14.32
CA ILE A 145 -1.57 12.03 15.50
C ILE A 145 -2.83 12.32 16.30
N VAL A 146 -3.71 11.34 16.38
CA VAL A 146 -4.99 11.45 17.08
C VAL A 146 -4.86 11.11 18.56
N ALA A 147 -4.08 10.05 18.87
CA ALA A 147 -3.87 9.61 20.24
C ALA A 147 -2.55 8.86 20.39
N GLY A 148 -2.07 8.78 21.63
CA GLY A 148 -0.80 8.14 21.96
C GLY A 148 0.40 9.05 21.71
N LYS A 149 1.59 8.47 21.82
CA LYS A 149 2.85 9.16 21.53
C LYS A 149 3.90 8.18 21.03
N ALA A 150 4.87 8.69 20.27
CA ALA A 150 5.99 7.89 19.79
C ALA A 150 7.19 8.80 19.51
N SER A 151 8.40 8.25 19.57
CA SER A 151 9.57 8.84 18.92
C SER A 151 9.73 8.26 17.52
N ALA A 152 10.08 9.12 16.58
CA ALA A 152 10.21 8.76 15.18
C ALA A 152 11.28 9.61 14.49
N ARG A 153 11.63 9.25 13.28
CA ARG A 153 12.50 10.06 12.41
C ARG A 153 11.82 10.26 11.07
N ILE A 154 11.87 11.49 10.54
CA ILE A 154 11.64 11.69 9.11
C ILE A 154 12.95 11.35 8.42
N VAL A 155 12.86 10.44 7.45
CA VAL A 155 14.01 10.00 6.67
C VAL A 155 13.86 10.56 5.26
N ARG A 156 14.89 11.29 4.81
CA ARG A 156 14.99 11.80 3.44
C ARG A 156 16.08 11.06 2.70
N ARG A 157 15.79 10.64 1.49
CA ARG A 157 16.78 10.01 0.61
C ARG A 157 17.24 10.97 -0.47
N THR A 158 18.53 10.92 -0.77
CA THR A 158 19.15 11.57 -1.94
C THR A 158 20.05 10.57 -2.65
N GLY A 159 20.30 10.79 -3.94
CA GLY A 159 21.13 9.89 -4.74
C GLY A 159 20.37 9.26 -5.91
N PRO A 160 21.03 8.39 -6.67
CA PRO A 160 20.44 7.77 -7.86
C PRO A 160 19.35 6.73 -7.47
N ASP A 161 18.37 6.57 -8.35
CA ASP A 161 17.25 5.67 -8.10
C ASP A 161 17.62 4.19 -8.09
N ASN A 162 18.64 3.81 -8.86
CA ASN A 162 19.09 2.43 -9.02
C ASN A 162 20.42 2.14 -8.31
N GLY A 163 20.80 2.95 -7.32
CA GLY A 163 22.06 2.82 -6.60
C GLY A 163 21.90 3.08 -5.11
N PRO A 164 23.00 3.09 -4.35
CA PRO A 164 22.97 3.43 -2.94
C PRO A 164 22.46 4.85 -2.74
N ALA A 165 21.52 5.02 -1.81
CA ALA A 165 20.99 6.31 -1.41
C ALA A 165 21.71 6.81 -0.16
N ARG A 166 21.90 8.12 -0.07
CA ARG A 166 22.21 8.78 1.19
C ARG A 166 20.90 8.99 1.94
N LEU A 167 20.87 8.59 3.21
CA LEU A 167 19.72 8.72 4.10
C LEU A 167 20.05 9.76 5.17
N ASP A 168 19.26 10.82 5.21
CA ASP A 168 19.36 11.89 6.22
C ASP A 168 18.18 11.74 7.20
N PHE A 169 18.44 11.80 8.50
CA PHE A 169 17.48 11.52 9.58
C PHE A 169 17.20 12.77 10.40
N GLU A 170 15.94 13.13 10.53
CA GLU A 170 15.46 14.23 11.34
C GLU A 170 14.54 13.69 12.45
N PRO A 171 14.91 13.79 13.73
CA PRO A 171 14.08 13.29 14.82
C PRO A 171 12.79 14.10 14.94
N VAL A 172 11.70 13.40 15.26
CA VAL A 172 10.38 14.00 15.48
C VAL A 172 9.65 13.28 16.60
N GLU A 173 9.04 14.07 17.49
CA GLU A 173 8.14 13.55 18.53
C GLU A 173 6.71 13.56 18.01
N LEU A 174 6.08 12.38 18.04
CA LEU A 174 4.69 12.19 17.64
C LEU A 174 3.81 12.25 18.89
N VAL A 175 3.12 13.36 19.04
CA VAL A 175 2.19 13.62 20.15
C VAL A 175 0.81 13.97 19.59
N PRO A 176 -0.29 13.84 20.36
CA PRO A 176 -1.62 14.22 19.88
C PRO A 176 -1.65 15.62 19.31
N GLY A 177 -2.18 15.77 18.11
CA GLY A 177 -2.20 17.03 17.35
C GLY A 177 -0.95 17.28 16.50
N ALA A 178 0.10 16.47 16.57
CA ALA A 178 1.24 16.58 15.66
C ALA A 178 0.80 16.28 14.23
N ILE A 179 1.23 17.12 13.30
CA ILE A 179 0.87 17.09 11.88
C ILE A 179 2.13 16.82 11.09
N LEU A 180 2.04 15.87 10.14
CA LEU A 180 3.12 15.51 9.24
C LEU A 180 2.62 15.58 7.81
N SER A 181 3.39 16.21 6.93
CA SER A 181 3.23 16.12 5.49
C SER A 181 4.47 15.43 4.91
N ILE A 182 4.27 14.35 4.23
CA ILE A 182 5.33 13.51 3.66
C ILE A 182 5.07 13.43 2.16
N ASP A 183 6.03 13.93 1.40
CA ASP A 183 6.00 13.91 -0.05
C ASP A 183 6.99 12.83 -0.53
N GLY A 184 6.45 11.72 -1.00
CA GLY A 184 7.23 10.64 -1.60
C GLY A 184 7.63 10.98 -3.03
N PRO A 185 8.57 10.27 -3.63
CA PRO A 185 9.28 9.07 -3.18
C PRO A 185 10.57 9.37 -2.38
N TYR A 186 10.80 10.62 -1.98
CA TYR A 186 12.07 11.06 -1.38
C TYR A 186 12.04 11.20 0.13
N SER A 187 10.87 11.15 0.75
CA SER A 187 10.74 11.21 2.21
C SER A 187 9.80 10.15 2.75
N THR A 188 10.05 9.72 3.98
CA THR A 188 9.20 8.77 4.69
C THR A 188 9.40 8.91 6.20
N ARG A 189 8.56 8.24 6.98
CA ARG A 189 8.65 8.24 8.44
C ARG A 189 9.06 6.87 8.95
N LEU A 190 10.06 6.82 9.80
CA LEU A 190 10.48 5.66 10.58
C LEU A 190 10.05 5.87 12.03
N VAL A 191 9.23 4.98 12.57
CA VAL A 191 8.85 4.98 13.99
C VAL A 191 9.87 4.15 14.74
N ASP A 192 10.53 4.76 15.73
CA ASP A 192 11.59 4.12 16.51
C ASP A 192 11.03 3.45 17.77
N HIS A 193 10.13 4.16 18.49
CA HIS A 193 9.59 3.65 19.74
C HIS A 193 8.15 4.16 19.96
N VAL A 194 7.28 3.25 20.41
CA VAL A 194 5.90 3.54 20.83
C VAL A 194 5.73 2.98 22.23
N PRO A 195 5.56 3.83 23.28
CA PRO A 195 5.43 3.35 24.67
C PRO A 195 4.22 2.45 24.90
N SER A 196 3.13 2.65 24.19
CA SER A 196 1.92 1.85 24.29
C SER A 196 1.25 1.72 22.92
N ARG A 197 0.50 2.73 22.51
CA ARG A 197 -0.19 2.78 21.22
C ARG A 197 -0.03 4.15 20.58
N LEU A 198 0.03 4.17 19.25
CA LEU A 198 0.00 5.39 18.45
C LEU A 198 -1.17 5.30 17.49
N VAL A 199 -2.08 6.26 17.51
CA VAL A 199 -3.22 6.34 16.59
C VAL A 199 -3.03 7.54 15.67
N THR A 200 -3.09 7.29 14.37
CA THR A 200 -2.85 8.28 13.32
C THR A 200 -4.02 8.29 12.33
N LEU A 201 -4.59 9.46 12.06
CA LEU A 201 -5.44 9.67 10.89
C LEU A 201 -4.54 10.00 9.71
N ARG A 202 -4.69 9.25 8.61
CA ARG A 202 -3.84 9.37 7.43
C ARG A 202 -4.67 9.56 6.17
N LEU A 203 -4.31 10.58 5.41
CA LEU A 203 -4.74 10.80 4.04
C LEU A 203 -3.57 10.46 3.12
N THR A 204 -3.80 9.66 2.09
CA THR A 204 -2.78 9.30 1.10
C THR A 204 -3.35 9.45 -0.30
N ARG A 205 -2.63 10.13 -1.19
CA ARG A 205 -2.89 10.17 -2.63
C ARG A 205 -1.70 9.58 -3.38
N VAL A 206 -1.96 8.57 -4.20
CA VAL A 206 -0.96 7.95 -5.07
C VAL A 206 -1.08 8.59 -6.46
N PRO A 207 0.00 9.00 -7.14
CA PRO A 207 -0.06 9.48 -8.52
C PRO A 207 -0.72 8.45 -9.46
N VAL A 208 -1.21 8.91 -10.62
CA VAL A 208 -1.79 8.01 -11.64
C VAL A 208 -0.73 7.07 -12.21
N LEU A 209 0.49 7.57 -12.34
CA LEU A 209 1.67 6.81 -12.77
C LEU A 209 2.73 6.92 -11.67
N PRO A 210 2.63 6.12 -10.61
CA PRO A 210 3.55 6.22 -9.50
C PRO A 210 4.92 5.65 -9.83
N GLU A 211 5.96 6.28 -9.33
CA GLU A 211 7.30 5.68 -9.34
C GLU A 211 7.33 4.37 -8.52
N PRO A 212 8.24 3.46 -8.85
CA PRO A 212 8.42 2.25 -8.05
C PRO A 212 8.69 2.55 -6.57
N SER A 213 8.06 1.80 -5.69
CA SER A 213 8.41 1.80 -4.27
C SER A 213 9.78 1.15 -4.08
N ARG A 214 10.66 1.82 -3.33
CA ARG A 214 12.05 1.38 -3.12
C ARG A 214 12.32 1.22 -1.63
N GLU A 215 12.97 0.13 -1.27
CA GLU A 215 13.39 -0.16 0.10
C GLU A 215 14.90 -0.12 0.19
N TYR A 216 15.42 0.69 1.12
CA TYR A 216 16.85 0.86 1.33
C TYR A 216 17.26 0.37 2.72
N ARG A 217 18.45 -0.25 2.79
CA ARG A 217 19.06 -0.64 4.05
C ARG A 217 19.49 0.60 4.83
N LEU A 218 19.15 0.63 6.13
CA LEU A 218 19.42 1.81 6.97
C LEU A 218 20.90 2.03 7.25
N SER A 219 21.72 0.98 7.24
CA SER A 219 23.15 1.05 7.61
C SER A 219 24.03 1.64 6.51
N ASP A 220 23.69 1.50 5.24
CA ASP A 220 24.55 1.84 4.11
C ASP A 220 23.80 2.42 2.89
N GLY A 221 22.48 2.53 2.97
CA GLY A 221 21.66 3.05 1.90
C GLY A 221 21.56 2.17 0.66
N VAL A 222 21.99 0.90 0.74
CA VAL A 222 21.88 -0.03 -0.40
C VAL A 222 20.42 -0.34 -0.69
N LEU A 223 20.02 -0.27 -1.96
CA LEU A 223 18.69 -0.69 -2.43
C LEU A 223 18.56 -2.21 -2.23
N VAL A 224 17.63 -2.64 -1.37
CA VAL A 224 17.41 -4.06 -1.04
C VAL A 224 16.17 -4.64 -1.70
N HIS A 225 15.18 -3.79 -2.01
CA HIS A 225 13.97 -4.21 -2.68
C HIS A 225 13.35 -3.08 -3.50
N GLN A 226 12.72 -3.43 -4.62
CA GLN A 226 11.93 -2.55 -5.44
C GLN A 226 10.67 -3.28 -5.88
N SER A 227 9.53 -2.60 -5.85
CA SER A 227 8.25 -3.11 -6.36
C SER A 227 7.53 -2.01 -7.13
N SER A 228 6.54 -2.37 -7.94
CA SER A 228 5.71 -1.36 -8.60
C SER A 228 5.05 -0.44 -7.57
N GLY A 229 4.99 0.85 -7.87
CA GLY A 229 4.22 1.83 -7.10
C GLY A 229 2.72 1.66 -7.31
N ASP A 230 2.30 1.07 -8.42
CA ASP A 230 0.92 0.71 -8.69
C ASP A 230 0.52 -0.54 -7.88
N ARG A 231 -0.64 -0.47 -7.21
CA ARG A 231 -1.09 -1.53 -6.31
C ARG A 231 -1.48 -2.81 -7.04
N ASP A 232 -2.05 -2.69 -8.22
CA ASP A 232 -2.52 -3.85 -8.97
C ASP A 232 -1.35 -4.52 -9.68
N GLU A 233 -0.39 -3.75 -10.20
CA GLU A 233 0.89 -4.29 -10.67
C GLU A 233 1.65 -4.99 -9.53
N SER A 234 1.77 -4.37 -8.36
CA SER A 234 2.48 -4.96 -7.20
C SER A 234 1.84 -6.30 -6.75
N ARG A 235 0.51 -6.41 -6.78
CA ARG A 235 -0.18 -7.69 -6.54
C ARG A 235 0.10 -8.71 -7.63
N ALA A 236 0.13 -8.27 -8.88
CA ALA A 236 0.44 -9.14 -10.00
C ALA A 236 1.90 -9.61 -9.94
N GLU A 237 2.86 -8.77 -9.53
CA GLU A 237 4.26 -9.15 -9.26
C GLU A 237 4.35 -10.29 -8.24
N LEU A 238 3.63 -10.18 -7.13
CA LEU A 238 3.56 -11.26 -6.12
C LEU A 238 2.95 -12.55 -6.69
N ALA A 239 1.89 -12.42 -7.50
CA ALA A 239 1.27 -13.58 -8.15
C ALA A 239 2.21 -14.24 -9.15
N MET A 240 2.95 -13.47 -9.96
CA MET A 240 3.95 -13.98 -10.90
C MET A 240 5.06 -14.75 -10.16
N ALA A 241 5.62 -14.17 -9.10
CA ALA A 241 6.65 -14.82 -8.29
C ALA A 241 6.17 -16.12 -7.64
N LEU A 242 4.89 -16.16 -7.19
CA LEU A 242 4.28 -17.36 -6.63
C LEU A 242 4.11 -18.45 -7.70
N LEU A 243 3.57 -18.09 -8.88
CA LEU A 243 3.41 -19.02 -10.02
C LEU A 243 4.76 -19.58 -10.46
N GLY A 244 5.81 -18.74 -10.49
CA GLY A 244 7.19 -19.15 -10.76
C GLY A 244 7.67 -20.19 -9.74
N LYS A 245 7.54 -19.93 -8.45
CA LYS A 245 7.90 -20.87 -7.38
C LYS A 245 7.10 -22.17 -7.41
N MET A 246 5.85 -22.14 -7.86
CA MET A 246 4.99 -23.32 -8.03
C MET A 246 5.31 -24.11 -9.30
N GLY A 247 6.13 -23.59 -10.21
CA GLY A 247 6.45 -24.21 -11.49
C GLY A 247 5.24 -24.33 -12.45
N ARG A 248 4.30 -23.37 -12.37
CA ARG A 248 3.05 -23.36 -13.16
C ARG A 248 3.32 -22.93 -14.61
N LYS A 249 3.79 -23.88 -15.43
CA LYS A 249 4.09 -23.64 -16.86
C LYS A 249 2.90 -23.14 -17.67
N ASP A 250 1.69 -23.54 -17.30
CA ASP A 250 0.46 -23.07 -17.92
C ASP A 250 0.18 -21.57 -17.73
N ALA A 251 0.90 -20.91 -16.82
CA ALA A 251 0.86 -19.46 -16.64
C ALA A 251 1.76 -18.69 -17.64
N ALA A 252 2.74 -19.34 -18.29
CA ALA A 252 3.69 -18.66 -19.17
C ALA A 252 3.05 -17.76 -20.24
N PRO A 253 1.97 -18.17 -20.95
CA PRO A 253 1.31 -17.28 -21.93
C PRO A 253 0.64 -16.05 -21.30
N VAL A 254 0.26 -16.12 -20.02
CA VAL A 254 -0.29 -14.97 -19.29
C VAL A 254 0.84 -13.99 -18.95
N LEU A 255 1.97 -14.51 -18.43
CA LEU A 255 3.15 -13.72 -18.13
C LEU A 255 3.72 -13.04 -19.39
N ALA A 256 3.73 -13.75 -20.53
CA ALA A 256 4.13 -13.19 -21.81
C ALA A 256 3.28 -11.96 -22.22
N ARG A 257 1.96 -12.01 -22.00
CA ARG A 257 1.09 -10.84 -22.24
C ARG A 257 1.34 -9.72 -21.24
N MET A 258 1.59 -10.03 -19.97
CA MET A 258 1.90 -9.04 -18.93
C MET A 258 3.21 -8.30 -19.23
N ALA A 259 4.15 -8.92 -19.92
CA ALA A 259 5.41 -8.30 -20.33
C ALA A 259 5.24 -7.18 -21.40
N LEU A 260 4.06 -7.03 -21.99
CA LEU A 260 3.80 -6.07 -23.05
C LEU A 260 3.11 -4.78 -22.55
N SER A 261 2.72 -4.70 -21.29
CA SER A 261 2.03 -3.52 -20.73
C SER A 261 2.35 -3.33 -19.27
N GLY A 262 2.28 -2.07 -18.81
CA GLY A 262 2.60 -1.69 -17.44
C GLY A 262 3.96 -0.99 -17.32
N SER A 263 4.43 -0.84 -16.09
CA SER A 263 5.73 -0.22 -15.80
C SER A 263 6.90 -1.09 -16.28
N ASP A 264 8.04 -0.47 -16.58
CA ASP A 264 9.24 -1.19 -17.04
C ASP A 264 9.69 -2.26 -16.05
N ASN A 265 9.63 -1.98 -14.75
CA ASN A 265 9.98 -2.94 -13.72
C ASN A 265 9.04 -4.16 -13.72
N PHE A 266 7.74 -3.91 -13.81
CA PHE A 266 6.72 -4.95 -13.89
C PHE A 266 6.88 -5.83 -15.14
N ARG A 267 7.06 -5.21 -16.30
CA ARG A 267 7.27 -5.89 -17.59
C ARG A 267 8.56 -6.72 -17.57
N TRP A 268 9.63 -6.16 -17.02
CA TRP A 268 10.91 -6.86 -16.90
C TRP A 268 10.81 -8.10 -15.99
N GLN A 269 10.09 -7.98 -14.87
CA GLN A 269 9.83 -9.13 -14.00
C GLN A 269 8.99 -10.18 -14.71
N ALA A 270 7.94 -9.81 -15.45
CA ALA A 270 7.12 -10.73 -16.22
C ALA A 270 7.94 -11.52 -17.26
N ILE A 271 8.89 -10.86 -17.96
CA ILE A 271 9.84 -11.53 -18.89
C ILE A 271 10.68 -12.57 -18.14
N ARG A 272 11.26 -12.20 -17.00
CA ARG A 272 12.12 -13.11 -16.22
C ARG A 272 11.39 -14.32 -15.69
N GLU A 273 10.21 -14.12 -15.12
CA GLU A 273 9.37 -15.22 -14.62
C GLU A 273 8.86 -16.11 -15.77
N CYS A 274 8.52 -15.53 -16.91
CA CYS A 274 8.14 -16.28 -18.10
C CYS A 274 9.30 -17.15 -18.60
N LEU A 275 10.51 -16.61 -18.72
CA LEU A 275 11.72 -17.36 -19.10
C LEU A 275 12.00 -18.51 -18.13
N ALA A 276 11.79 -18.31 -16.83
CA ALA A 276 12.02 -19.33 -15.81
C ALA A 276 10.98 -20.47 -15.88
N LEU A 277 9.74 -20.17 -16.26
CA LEU A 277 8.64 -21.16 -16.37
C LEU A 277 8.67 -21.92 -17.70
N ASP A 278 8.84 -21.19 -18.81
CA ASP A 278 8.92 -21.70 -20.17
C ASP A 278 9.91 -20.88 -20.99
N ALA A 279 11.09 -21.45 -21.21
CA ALA A 279 12.17 -20.77 -21.89
C ALA A 279 11.82 -20.38 -23.34
N ALA A 280 11.01 -21.17 -24.04
CA ALA A 280 10.61 -20.86 -25.43
C ALA A 280 9.62 -19.68 -25.46
N GLU A 281 8.60 -19.68 -24.60
CA GLU A 281 7.62 -18.60 -24.51
C GLU A 281 8.29 -17.30 -24.03
N GLY A 282 9.13 -17.38 -22.99
CA GLY A 282 9.87 -16.23 -22.48
C GLY A 282 10.86 -15.66 -23.49
N PHE A 283 11.50 -16.52 -24.32
CA PHE A 283 12.41 -16.07 -25.37
C PHE A 283 11.67 -15.40 -26.53
N ARG A 284 10.45 -15.85 -26.86
CA ARG A 284 9.59 -15.18 -27.86
C ARG A 284 9.26 -13.75 -27.44
N VAL A 285 8.75 -13.56 -26.21
CA VAL A 285 8.39 -12.23 -25.73
C VAL A 285 9.62 -11.34 -25.55
N LEU A 286 10.75 -11.89 -25.07
CA LEU A 286 12.03 -11.17 -24.98
C LEU A 286 12.48 -10.67 -26.36
N THR A 287 12.36 -11.53 -27.39
CA THR A 287 12.71 -11.17 -28.77
C THR A 287 11.77 -10.11 -29.33
N HIS A 288 10.47 -10.19 -29.04
CA HIS A 288 9.50 -9.18 -29.43
C HIS A 288 9.85 -7.82 -28.83
N VAL A 289 10.06 -7.72 -27.53
CA VAL A 289 10.43 -6.47 -26.83
C VAL A 289 11.76 -5.92 -27.35
N SER A 290 12.76 -6.78 -27.63
CA SER A 290 14.07 -6.35 -28.13
C SER A 290 14.06 -5.75 -29.56
N ARG A 291 13.00 -5.99 -30.33
CA ARG A 291 12.86 -5.49 -31.72
C ARG A 291 12.13 -4.15 -31.80
N ASP A 292 11.39 -3.78 -30.78
CA ASP A 292 10.68 -2.51 -30.74
C ASP A 292 11.64 -1.41 -30.26
N MET A 293 12.17 -0.63 -31.21
CA MET A 293 13.16 0.42 -30.92
C MET A 293 12.61 1.59 -30.11
N GLU A 294 11.30 1.74 -30.02
CA GLU A 294 10.63 2.75 -29.19
C GLU A 294 10.40 2.25 -27.74
N ASP A 295 10.59 0.94 -27.52
CA ASP A 295 10.40 0.35 -26.19
C ASP A 295 11.61 0.63 -25.28
N THR A 296 11.36 1.20 -24.11
CA THR A 296 12.39 1.49 -23.08
C THR A 296 13.19 0.26 -22.67
N LEU A 297 12.59 -0.93 -22.78
CA LEU A 297 13.23 -2.22 -22.48
C LEU A 297 13.96 -2.85 -23.69
N ALA A 298 13.93 -2.25 -24.88
CA ALA A 298 14.54 -2.83 -26.06
C ALA A 298 16.04 -3.16 -25.87
N ALA A 299 16.80 -2.20 -25.34
CA ALA A 299 18.24 -2.37 -25.14
C ALA A 299 18.57 -3.46 -24.10
N PRO A 300 18.02 -3.47 -22.88
CA PRO A 300 18.25 -4.54 -21.92
C PRO A 300 17.71 -5.90 -22.39
N ALA A 301 16.58 -5.94 -23.10
CA ALA A 301 16.05 -7.16 -23.67
C ALA A 301 16.96 -7.73 -24.77
N GLY A 302 17.52 -6.87 -25.62
CA GLY A 302 18.51 -7.25 -26.64
C GLY A 302 19.79 -7.83 -26.03
N ALA A 303 20.31 -7.21 -24.98
CA ALA A 303 21.48 -7.70 -24.26
C ALA A 303 21.24 -9.07 -23.62
N LEU A 304 20.10 -9.25 -22.90
CA LEU A 304 19.74 -10.54 -22.31
C LEU A 304 19.53 -11.60 -23.38
N ARG A 305 18.88 -11.27 -24.50
CA ARG A 305 18.69 -12.17 -25.63
C ARG A 305 20.00 -12.66 -26.20
N ALA A 306 20.99 -11.77 -26.42
CA ALA A 306 22.32 -12.14 -26.91
C ALA A 306 23.03 -13.09 -25.94
N GLN A 307 23.00 -12.79 -24.64
CA GLN A 307 23.58 -13.63 -23.59
C GLN A 307 22.93 -15.03 -23.53
N LEU A 308 21.61 -15.10 -23.70
CA LEU A 308 20.89 -16.38 -23.72
C LEU A 308 21.24 -17.22 -24.94
N LEU A 309 21.42 -16.62 -26.12
CA LEU A 309 21.83 -17.33 -27.34
C LEU A 309 23.27 -17.85 -27.24
N GLU A 310 24.16 -17.10 -26.61
CA GLU A 310 25.53 -17.56 -26.36
C GLU A 310 25.55 -18.78 -25.41
N SER A 311 24.73 -18.74 -24.37
CA SER A 311 24.67 -19.81 -23.37
C SER A 311 23.83 -21.02 -23.79
N TYR A 312 22.81 -20.80 -24.62
CA TYR A 312 21.82 -21.79 -25.06
C TYR A 312 21.51 -21.65 -26.56
N PRO A 313 22.41 -22.11 -27.46
CA PRO A 313 22.26 -21.94 -28.93
C PRO A 313 20.96 -22.52 -29.48
N GLN A 314 20.40 -23.55 -28.83
CA GLN A 314 19.12 -24.15 -29.24
C GLN A 314 17.93 -23.16 -29.23
N LEU A 315 18.05 -22.02 -28.58
CA LEU A 315 17.00 -20.99 -28.60
C LEU A 315 16.88 -20.27 -29.96
N GLU A 316 17.88 -20.42 -30.86
CA GLU A 316 17.77 -19.91 -32.25
C GLU A 316 16.64 -20.57 -33.01
N THR A 317 16.27 -21.80 -32.66
CA THR A 317 15.20 -22.55 -33.33
C THR A 317 13.80 -22.17 -32.84
N VAL A 318 13.70 -21.30 -31.83
CA VAL A 318 12.41 -20.81 -31.32
C VAL A 318 11.83 -19.84 -32.34
N GLU A 319 10.73 -20.25 -32.99
CA GLU A 319 9.98 -19.39 -33.92
C GLU A 319 9.42 -18.19 -33.17
N CYS A 320 9.85 -17.00 -33.59
CA CYS A 320 9.32 -15.73 -33.11
C CYS A 320 8.38 -15.15 -34.16
N PRO A 321 7.09 -14.92 -33.86
CA PRO A 321 6.20 -14.23 -34.78
C PRO A 321 6.81 -12.88 -35.22
N ALA A 322 6.61 -12.53 -36.47
CA ALA A 322 7.10 -11.30 -37.07
C ALA A 322 6.38 -10.09 -36.51
#